data_60d1c152a18d335fd2a4cc538cc88751
#
_entry.id   60d1c152a18d335fd2a4cc538cc88751
#
_cell.length_a   1.000
_cell.length_b   1.000
_cell.length_c   1.000
_cell.angle_alpha   90.00
_cell.angle_beta   90.00
_cell.angle_gamma   90.00
#
_symmetry.space_group_name_H-M   'P 1'
#
loop_
_entity.id
_entity.type
_entity.pdbx_description
1 polymer ?
#
loop_
_entity_poly.entity_id
_entity_poly.type
_entity_poly.pdbx_seq_one_letter_code
_entity_poly.pdbx_strand_id
1 'polypeptide(L)'
;ERLFAFGFVEGVEWVLALVEPPAVLGRHRLAEERRREATLELRRRVGAYLDRLGVPYLLTARGNRVAAMWQVHNPRREAERLLQALPPGSRLGYSAVHAGGEVQEAYREALIALKAARPGEALSFAGLDPVAFVLLQQSPEDLKALVERFLPLPPKLLRTLEVYMESATLEEAARALHIHPNTLRYRLKRVEERIGPLSAPETLARVHLALRARSLLVG
;
A
#
# COMPACT_ATOMS: atom_id res chain seq x y z
N GLU A 1 -23.30 20.84 -3.23
CA GLU A 1 -24.45 20.93 -4.20
C GLU A 1 -24.30 19.94 -5.37
N ARG A 2 -23.10 19.73 -5.97
CA ARG A 2 -22.98 18.86 -7.17
C ARG A 2 -23.15 17.35 -6.89
N LEU A 3 -22.91 16.86 -5.69
CA LEU A 3 -23.05 15.45 -5.35
C LEU A 3 -24.53 15.01 -5.27
N PHE A 4 -25.42 15.91 -4.87
CA PHE A 4 -26.87 15.63 -4.82
C PHE A 4 -27.48 15.29 -6.18
N ALA A 5 -26.93 15.87 -7.26
CA ALA A 5 -27.37 15.54 -8.63
C ALA A 5 -27.13 14.07 -9.02
N PHE A 6 -26.28 13.36 -8.26
CA PHE A 6 -25.97 11.95 -8.47
C PHE A 6 -26.58 11.03 -7.41
N GLY A 7 -27.56 11.53 -6.65
CA GLY A 7 -28.29 10.74 -5.66
C GLY A 7 -27.65 10.65 -4.28
N PHE A 8 -26.51 11.34 -4.05
CA PHE A 8 -25.92 11.42 -2.70
C PHE A 8 -26.79 12.28 -1.81
N VAL A 9 -27.08 11.79 -0.60
CA VAL A 9 -27.92 12.49 0.39
C VAL A 9 -27.00 13.31 1.31
N GLU A 10 -27.45 14.51 1.71
CA GLU A 10 -26.72 15.38 2.63
C GLU A 10 -26.53 14.72 4.00
N GLY A 11 -25.32 14.84 4.55
CA GLY A 11 -24.95 14.26 5.85
C GLY A 11 -24.73 12.74 5.84
N VAL A 12 -24.81 12.08 4.68
CA VAL A 12 -24.50 10.65 4.58
C VAL A 12 -23.01 10.47 4.33
N GLU A 13 -22.43 9.52 5.06
CA GLU A 13 -21.02 9.15 4.94
C GLU A 13 -20.72 8.47 3.62
N TRP A 14 -19.58 8.81 3.02
CA TRP A 14 -19.09 8.23 1.79
C TRP A 14 -17.57 8.04 1.82
N VAL A 15 -17.08 7.17 0.97
CA VAL A 15 -15.63 6.97 0.71
C VAL A 15 -15.33 7.09 -0.76
N LEU A 16 -14.08 7.44 -1.09
CA LEU A 16 -13.53 7.37 -2.42
C LEU A 16 -12.44 6.30 -2.45
N ALA A 17 -12.57 5.36 -3.37
CA ALA A 17 -11.55 4.35 -3.61
C ALA A 17 -10.89 4.52 -4.97
N LEU A 18 -9.59 4.27 -5.02
CA LEU A 18 -8.83 4.10 -6.23
C LEU A 18 -8.42 2.63 -6.35
N VAL A 19 -8.65 2.06 -7.51
CA VAL A 19 -8.37 0.65 -7.78
C VAL A 19 -7.45 0.52 -8.99
N GLU A 20 -6.43 -0.31 -8.87
CA GLU A 20 -5.54 -0.68 -9.97
C GLU A 20 -5.64 -2.18 -10.26
N PRO A 21 -5.62 -2.57 -11.55
CA PRO A 21 -5.54 -3.98 -11.93
C PRO A 21 -4.17 -4.56 -11.58
N PRO A 22 -4.01 -5.89 -11.63
CA PRO A 22 -2.71 -6.53 -11.53
C PRO A 22 -1.72 -5.94 -12.52
N ALA A 23 -0.44 -5.87 -12.13
CA ALA A 23 0.60 -5.31 -12.98
C ALA A 23 0.75 -6.09 -14.30
N VAL A 24 0.64 -5.39 -15.42
CA VAL A 24 0.93 -5.94 -16.75
C VAL A 24 2.37 -5.60 -17.11
N LEU A 25 3.23 -6.62 -17.16
CA LEU A 25 4.64 -6.46 -17.51
C LEU A 25 4.81 -6.14 -19.00
N GLY A 26 5.78 -5.28 -19.31
CA GLY A 26 6.19 -4.91 -20.66
C GLY A 26 5.89 -3.44 -21.03
N ARG A 27 6.68 -2.93 -22.01
CA ARG A 27 6.57 -1.53 -22.51
C ARG A 27 6.11 -1.47 -23.99
N HIS A 28 5.72 -2.60 -24.57
CA HIS A 28 5.32 -2.67 -25.99
C HIS A 28 3.83 -2.32 -26.16
N ARG A 29 3.43 -2.01 -27.40
CA ARG A 29 2.04 -1.68 -27.77
C ARG A 29 1.02 -2.69 -27.25
N LEU A 30 1.31 -3.97 -27.34
CA LEU A 30 0.44 -5.05 -26.79
C LEU A 30 0.26 -4.96 -25.27
N ALA A 31 1.25 -4.46 -24.53
CA ALA A 31 1.13 -4.26 -23.10
C ALA A 31 0.21 -3.07 -22.77
N GLU A 32 0.20 -2.03 -23.60
CA GLU A 32 -0.73 -0.90 -23.44
C GLU A 32 -2.18 -1.30 -23.74
N GLU A 33 -2.39 -2.08 -24.78
CA GLU A 33 -3.72 -2.63 -25.10
C GLU A 33 -4.24 -3.51 -23.96
N ARG A 34 -3.42 -4.42 -23.44
CA ARG A 34 -3.77 -5.24 -22.26
C ARG A 34 -4.05 -4.42 -21.01
N ARG A 35 -3.30 -3.32 -20.78
CA ARG A 35 -3.58 -2.42 -19.64
C ARG A 35 -4.94 -1.74 -19.80
N ARG A 36 -5.29 -1.29 -21.01
CA ARG A 36 -6.61 -0.70 -21.28
C ARG A 36 -7.73 -1.71 -21.07
N GLU A 37 -7.59 -2.91 -21.60
CA GLU A 37 -8.54 -4.00 -21.39
C GLU A 37 -8.69 -4.34 -19.90
N ALA A 38 -7.60 -4.48 -19.17
CA ALA A 38 -7.62 -4.73 -17.73
C ALA A 38 -8.33 -3.62 -16.95
N THR A 39 -8.15 -2.35 -17.36
CA THR A 39 -8.84 -1.22 -16.72
C THR A 39 -10.32 -1.19 -17.03
N LEU A 40 -10.72 -1.53 -18.25
CA LEU A 40 -12.15 -1.62 -18.65
C LEU A 40 -12.84 -2.76 -17.90
N GLU A 41 -12.21 -3.92 -17.81
CA GLU A 41 -12.74 -5.06 -17.05
C GLU A 41 -12.84 -4.71 -15.57
N LEU A 42 -11.83 -4.04 -15.01
CA LEU A 42 -11.84 -3.57 -13.64
C LEU A 42 -13.04 -2.63 -13.39
N ARG A 43 -13.22 -1.64 -14.27
CA ARG A 43 -14.36 -0.71 -14.19
C ARG A 43 -15.70 -1.44 -14.23
N ARG A 44 -15.84 -2.42 -15.11
CA ARG A 44 -17.06 -3.24 -15.22
C ARG A 44 -17.36 -4.00 -13.92
N ARG A 45 -16.34 -4.62 -13.31
CA ARG A 45 -16.48 -5.37 -12.06
C ARG A 45 -16.79 -4.46 -10.87
N VAL A 46 -16.12 -3.31 -10.77
CA VAL A 46 -16.41 -2.30 -9.74
C VAL A 46 -17.85 -1.83 -9.86
N GLY A 47 -18.31 -1.47 -11.07
CA GLY A 47 -19.69 -1.07 -11.30
C GLY A 47 -20.68 -2.16 -10.91
N ALA A 48 -20.48 -3.40 -11.38
CA ALA A 48 -21.34 -4.53 -11.01
C ALA A 48 -21.40 -4.83 -9.52
N TYR A 49 -20.32 -4.55 -8.78
CA TYR A 49 -20.32 -4.66 -7.30
C TYR A 49 -21.17 -3.54 -6.68
N LEU A 50 -20.97 -2.29 -7.09
CA LEU A 50 -21.69 -1.14 -6.56
C LEU A 50 -23.20 -1.18 -6.90
N ASP A 51 -23.57 -1.65 -8.10
CA ASP A 51 -24.95 -1.90 -8.47
C ASP A 51 -25.64 -2.90 -7.52
N ARG A 52 -24.93 -3.97 -7.15
CA ARG A 52 -25.43 -4.94 -6.16
C ARG A 52 -25.50 -4.40 -4.74
N LEU A 53 -24.63 -3.43 -4.41
CA LEU A 53 -24.66 -2.77 -3.11
C LEU A 53 -25.93 -1.90 -2.96
N GLY A 54 -26.48 -1.40 -4.08
CA GLY A 54 -27.72 -0.66 -4.11
C GLY A 54 -27.64 0.74 -3.51
N VAL A 55 -26.46 1.34 -3.46
CA VAL A 55 -26.22 2.70 -2.95
C VAL A 55 -25.85 3.65 -4.08
N PRO A 56 -26.10 4.96 -3.94
CA PRO A 56 -25.58 5.95 -4.88
C PRO A 56 -24.06 5.87 -5.00
N TYR A 57 -23.57 5.93 -6.24
CA TYR A 57 -22.13 5.91 -6.50
C TYR A 57 -21.75 6.74 -7.72
N LEU A 58 -20.49 7.13 -7.78
CA LEU A 58 -19.82 7.69 -8.96
C LEU A 58 -18.66 6.78 -9.36
N LEU A 59 -18.52 6.54 -10.66
CA LEU A 59 -17.51 5.64 -11.19
C LEU A 59 -16.86 6.24 -12.44
N THR A 60 -15.53 6.34 -12.44
CA THR A 60 -14.75 6.79 -13.59
C THR A 60 -13.47 5.97 -13.73
N ALA A 61 -12.93 5.94 -14.95
CA ALA A 61 -11.64 5.31 -15.24
C ALA A 61 -10.71 6.34 -15.90
N ARG A 62 -9.47 6.42 -15.44
CA ARG A 62 -8.44 7.28 -16.01
C ARG A 62 -7.07 6.59 -15.96
N GLY A 63 -6.44 6.45 -17.14
CA GLY A 63 -5.18 5.71 -17.27
C GLY A 63 -5.37 4.23 -16.91
N ASN A 64 -4.61 3.76 -15.93
CA ASN A 64 -4.69 2.38 -15.40
C ASN A 64 -5.51 2.27 -14.11
N ARG A 65 -6.29 3.30 -13.75
CA ARG A 65 -7.03 3.37 -12.48
C ARG A 65 -8.51 3.51 -12.71
N VAL A 66 -9.25 2.90 -11.79
CA VAL A 66 -10.68 3.14 -11.61
C VAL A 66 -10.87 3.90 -10.31
N ALA A 67 -11.56 5.04 -10.37
CA ALA A 67 -11.99 5.78 -9.20
C ALA A 67 -13.48 5.51 -8.98
N ALA A 68 -13.83 5.12 -7.77
CA ALA A 68 -15.19 4.87 -7.33
C ALA A 68 -15.47 5.63 -6.04
N MET A 69 -16.60 6.30 -5.96
CA MET A 69 -17.08 6.96 -4.75
C MET A 69 -18.48 6.45 -4.48
N TRP A 70 -18.77 6.03 -3.25
CA TRP A 70 -20.10 5.51 -2.90
C TRP A 70 -20.46 5.86 -1.45
N GLN A 71 -21.77 5.90 -1.17
CA GLN A 71 -22.28 6.00 0.19
C GLN A 71 -21.98 4.71 0.94
N VAL A 72 -21.40 4.82 2.15
CA VAL A 72 -20.82 3.70 2.88
C VAL A 72 -21.49 3.51 4.23
N HIS A 73 -21.65 2.23 4.64
CA HIS A 73 -22.09 1.85 5.98
C HIS A 73 -20.93 1.19 6.77
N ASN A 74 -20.12 0.39 6.09
CA ASN A 74 -18.96 -0.24 6.68
C ASN A 74 -17.80 -0.21 5.67
N PRO A 75 -16.99 0.86 5.69
CA PRO A 75 -15.99 1.11 4.67
C PRO A 75 -14.99 -0.03 4.51
N ARG A 76 -14.51 -0.58 5.62
CA ARG A 76 -13.54 -1.68 5.60
C ARG A 76 -14.12 -2.94 4.96
N ARG A 77 -15.28 -3.38 5.41
CA ARG A 77 -15.93 -4.60 4.90
C ARG A 77 -16.33 -4.48 3.45
N GLU A 78 -16.81 -3.30 3.05
CA GLU A 78 -17.22 -3.03 1.67
C GLU A 78 -16.01 -2.99 0.74
N ALA A 79 -14.91 -2.34 1.13
CA ALA A 79 -13.67 -2.31 0.37
C ALA A 79 -13.02 -3.71 0.23
N GLU A 80 -13.00 -4.51 1.31
CA GLU A 80 -12.51 -5.90 1.28
C GLU A 80 -13.36 -6.78 0.34
N ARG A 81 -14.69 -6.66 0.38
CA ARG A 81 -15.59 -7.39 -0.51
C ARG A 81 -15.48 -6.93 -1.96
N LEU A 82 -15.33 -5.63 -2.18
CA LEU A 82 -15.06 -5.11 -3.51
C LEU A 82 -13.79 -5.74 -4.06
N LEU A 83 -12.68 -5.71 -3.30
CA LEU A 83 -11.42 -6.31 -3.73
C LEU A 83 -11.54 -7.81 -4.07
N GLN A 84 -12.30 -8.57 -3.30
CA GLN A 84 -12.58 -9.98 -3.57
C GLN A 84 -13.33 -10.23 -4.89
N ALA A 85 -14.10 -9.26 -5.37
CA ALA A 85 -14.80 -9.31 -6.65
C ALA A 85 -13.90 -8.94 -7.84
N LEU A 86 -12.68 -8.47 -7.60
CA LEU A 86 -11.73 -8.01 -8.62
C LEU A 86 -10.73 -9.13 -9.01
N PRO A 87 -10.01 -8.97 -10.14
CA PRO A 87 -8.97 -9.91 -10.52
C PRO A 87 -7.91 -10.06 -9.42
N PRO A 88 -7.41 -11.29 -9.15
CA PRO A 88 -6.36 -11.52 -8.17
C PRO A 88 -5.13 -10.64 -8.42
N GLY A 89 -4.58 -10.05 -7.35
CA GLY A 89 -3.45 -9.13 -7.46
C GLY A 89 -3.84 -7.67 -7.75
N SER A 90 -5.13 -7.34 -7.90
CA SER A 90 -5.61 -5.96 -7.89
C SER A 90 -5.26 -5.28 -6.56
N ARG A 91 -5.08 -3.95 -6.58
CA ARG A 91 -4.83 -3.14 -5.39
C ARG A 91 -5.96 -2.13 -5.21
N LEU A 92 -6.32 -1.86 -3.97
CA LEU A 92 -7.36 -0.90 -3.64
C LEU A 92 -6.90 0.01 -2.49
N GLY A 93 -6.87 1.32 -2.73
CA GLY A 93 -6.69 2.32 -1.68
C GLY A 93 -7.96 3.15 -1.52
N TYR A 94 -8.43 3.38 -0.30
CA TYR A 94 -9.61 4.20 -0.06
C TYR A 94 -9.39 5.27 1.00
N SER A 95 -10.13 6.37 0.87
CA SER A 95 -10.06 7.55 1.73
C SER A 95 -10.51 7.24 3.17
N ALA A 96 -10.32 8.20 4.07
CA ALA A 96 -11.14 8.29 5.27
C ALA A 96 -12.62 8.44 4.87
N VAL A 97 -13.52 8.31 5.85
CA VAL A 97 -14.95 8.56 5.67
C VAL A 97 -15.17 10.07 5.64
N HIS A 98 -15.89 10.53 4.63
CA HIS A 98 -16.28 11.93 4.45
C HIS A 98 -17.79 12.08 4.49
N ALA A 99 -18.29 13.20 4.98
CA ALA A 99 -19.71 13.55 4.99
C ALA A 99 -20.02 14.85 4.20
N GLY A 100 -18.98 15.49 3.66
CA GLY A 100 -19.04 16.76 2.95
C GLY A 100 -18.54 16.70 1.51
N GLY A 101 -18.17 17.84 0.96
CA GLY A 101 -17.75 18.02 -0.43
C GLY A 101 -16.25 17.88 -0.70
N GLU A 102 -15.47 17.33 0.21
CA GLU A 102 -13.99 17.27 0.17
C GLU A 102 -13.45 16.21 -0.82
N VAL A 103 -14.02 16.13 -2.02
CA VAL A 103 -13.67 15.10 -3.02
C VAL A 103 -12.18 15.12 -3.40
N GLN A 104 -11.55 16.31 -3.45
CA GLN A 104 -10.12 16.42 -3.77
C GLN A 104 -9.24 15.84 -2.65
N GLU A 105 -9.61 16.07 -1.41
CA GLU A 105 -8.93 15.50 -0.25
C GLU A 105 -9.09 13.99 -0.21
N ALA A 106 -10.32 13.49 -0.34
CA ALA A 106 -10.60 12.05 -0.42
C ALA A 106 -9.82 11.36 -1.56
N TYR A 107 -9.69 12.02 -2.72
CA TYR A 107 -8.88 11.49 -3.82
C TYR A 107 -7.39 11.39 -3.46
N ARG A 108 -6.84 12.42 -2.80
CA ARG A 108 -5.45 12.42 -2.33
C ARG A 108 -5.21 11.33 -1.31
N GLU A 109 -6.10 11.16 -0.35
CA GLU A 109 -6.05 10.12 0.66
C GLU A 109 -6.09 8.71 0.05
N ALA A 110 -7.05 8.46 -0.85
CA ALA A 110 -7.16 7.19 -1.56
C ALA A 110 -5.92 6.90 -2.41
N LEU A 111 -5.30 7.92 -3.02
CA LEU A 111 -4.07 7.77 -3.80
C LEU A 111 -2.87 7.39 -2.91
N ILE A 112 -2.76 7.99 -1.74
CA ILE A 112 -1.71 7.64 -0.76
C ILE A 112 -1.90 6.21 -0.28
N ALA A 113 -3.14 5.83 0.08
CA ALA A 113 -3.47 4.47 0.49
C ALA A 113 -3.17 3.44 -0.62
N LEU A 114 -3.55 3.74 -1.88
CA LEU A 114 -3.27 2.87 -3.02
C LEU A 114 -1.76 2.67 -3.26
N LYS A 115 -0.94 3.71 -3.11
CA LYS A 115 0.51 3.60 -3.23
C LYS A 115 1.12 2.68 -2.17
N ALA A 116 0.53 2.65 -0.98
CA ALA A 116 0.97 1.78 0.12
C ALA A 116 0.42 0.35 0.00
N ALA A 117 -0.70 0.15 -0.69
CA ALA A 117 -1.36 -1.14 -0.79
C ALA A 117 -0.51 -2.16 -1.58
N ARG A 118 -0.42 -3.38 -1.06
CA ARG A 118 0.21 -4.52 -1.74
C ARG A 118 -0.75 -5.17 -2.75
N PRO A 119 -0.24 -5.94 -3.72
CA PRO A 119 -1.10 -6.76 -4.57
C PRO A 119 -2.05 -7.65 -3.75
N GLY A 120 -3.35 -7.56 -4.02
CA GLY A 120 -4.38 -8.29 -3.27
C GLY A 120 -4.81 -7.63 -1.96
N GLU A 121 -4.45 -6.37 -1.72
CA GLU A 121 -4.76 -5.64 -0.49
C GLU A 121 -5.75 -4.48 -0.74
N ALA A 122 -6.70 -4.31 0.19
CA ALA A 122 -7.53 -3.11 0.33
C ALA A 122 -7.04 -2.33 1.55
N LEU A 123 -6.48 -1.14 1.33
CA LEU A 123 -5.88 -0.32 2.38
C LEU A 123 -6.65 0.99 2.58
N SER A 124 -6.99 1.28 3.84
CA SER A 124 -7.60 2.55 4.25
C SER A 124 -6.54 3.61 4.49
N PHE A 125 -6.80 4.85 4.08
CA PHE A 125 -5.97 5.99 4.49
C PHE A 125 -5.93 6.15 6.02
N ALA A 126 -7.08 5.97 6.69
CA ALA A 126 -7.16 6.03 8.16
C ALA A 126 -6.38 4.90 8.87
N GLY A 127 -6.12 3.79 8.17
CA GLY A 127 -5.32 2.66 8.68
C GLY A 127 -3.85 2.70 8.31
N LEU A 128 -3.38 3.78 7.65
CA LEU A 128 -1.98 3.91 7.27
C LEU A 128 -1.09 4.09 8.50
N ASP A 129 -0.01 3.33 8.51
CA ASP A 129 1.11 3.57 9.42
C ASP A 129 1.66 5.00 9.20
N PRO A 130 1.81 5.82 10.27
CA PRO A 130 2.33 7.17 10.16
C PRO A 130 3.69 7.27 9.48
N VAL A 131 4.55 6.28 9.64
CA VAL A 131 5.86 6.22 8.97
C VAL A 131 5.68 6.04 7.46
N ALA A 132 4.80 5.13 7.05
CA ALA A 132 4.48 4.94 5.64
C ALA A 132 3.88 6.21 5.03
N PHE A 133 2.99 6.89 5.74
CA PHE A 133 2.39 8.16 5.29
C PHE A 133 3.46 9.21 4.97
N VAL A 134 4.44 9.40 5.85
CA VAL A 134 5.54 10.38 5.62
C VAL A 134 6.43 9.94 4.46
N LEU A 135 6.80 8.67 4.40
CA LEU A 135 7.69 8.16 3.35
C LEU A 135 7.06 8.20 1.95
N LEU A 136 5.75 7.97 1.83
CA LEU A 136 5.04 8.01 0.55
C LEU A 136 4.96 9.41 -0.09
N GLN A 137 5.30 10.45 0.65
CA GLN A 137 5.40 11.81 0.16
C GLN A 137 6.80 12.16 -0.38
N GLN A 138 7.78 11.27 -0.17
CA GLN A 138 9.14 11.45 -0.66
C GLN A 138 9.28 10.96 -2.11
N SER A 139 10.27 11.51 -2.82
CA SER A 139 10.62 10.99 -4.14
C SER A 139 11.30 9.62 -4.04
N PRO A 140 11.26 8.79 -5.10
CA PRO A 140 12.01 7.53 -5.12
C PRO A 140 13.51 7.72 -4.87
N GLU A 141 14.08 8.83 -5.35
CA GLU A 141 15.47 9.20 -5.17
C GLU A 141 15.79 9.50 -3.70
N ASP A 142 14.91 10.23 -3.00
CA ASP A 142 15.07 10.53 -1.58
C ASP A 142 14.95 9.25 -0.73
N LEU A 143 13.98 8.38 -1.05
CA LEU A 143 13.85 7.08 -0.38
C LEU A 143 15.11 6.23 -0.58
N LYS A 144 15.66 6.20 -1.80
CA LYS A 144 16.90 5.48 -2.10
C LYS A 144 18.07 6.05 -1.31
N ALA A 145 18.25 7.36 -1.29
CA ALA A 145 19.30 8.03 -0.53
C ALA A 145 19.18 7.73 0.99
N LEU A 146 17.96 7.69 1.53
CA LEU A 146 17.69 7.33 2.91
C LEU A 146 18.12 5.88 3.20
N VAL A 147 17.76 4.93 2.33
CA VAL A 147 18.15 3.52 2.47
C VAL A 147 19.66 3.36 2.40
N GLU A 148 20.34 3.97 1.43
CA GLU A 148 21.80 3.89 1.27
C GLU A 148 22.53 4.49 2.46
N ARG A 149 22.02 5.58 3.03
CA ARG A 149 22.61 6.25 4.18
C ARG A 149 22.50 5.47 5.48
N PHE A 150 21.34 4.88 5.76
CA PHE A 150 21.04 4.28 7.06
C PHE A 150 21.17 2.75 7.07
N LEU A 151 21.18 2.11 5.90
CA LEU A 151 21.40 0.67 5.74
C LEU A 151 22.51 0.36 4.75
N PRO A 152 23.78 0.83 4.99
CA PRO A 152 24.92 0.55 4.12
C PRO A 152 25.41 -0.89 4.33
N LEU A 153 24.49 -1.86 4.16
CA LEU A 153 24.71 -3.26 4.43
C LEU A 153 24.81 -4.07 3.13
N PRO A 154 25.75 -5.02 3.04
CA PRO A 154 25.74 -5.97 1.92
C PRO A 154 24.47 -6.83 1.95
N PRO A 155 24.00 -7.34 0.79
CA PRO A 155 22.69 -8.01 0.65
C PRO A 155 22.44 -9.11 1.68
N LYS A 156 23.47 -9.89 2.02
CA LYS A 156 23.35 -10.98 3.00
C LYS A 156 23.07 -10.47 4.43
N LEU A 157 23.70 -9.38 4.84
CA LEU A 157 23.48 -8.78 6.16
C LEU A 157 22.15 -8.02 6.20
N LEU A 158 21.80 -7.34 5.13
CA LEU A 158 20.52 -6.67 4.98
C LEU A 158 19.36 -7.67 5.11
N ARG A 159 19.42 -8.80 4.37
CA ARG A 159 18.42 -9.86 4.50
C ARG A 159 18.36 -10.46 5.91
N THR A 160 19.52 -10.58 6.58
CA THR A 160 19.57 -11.03 7.98
C THR A 160 18.85 -10.06 8.91
N LEU A 161 19.08 -8.75 8.74
CA LEU A 161 18.42 -7.70 9.51
C LEU A 161 16.91 -7.66 9.27
N GLU A 162 16.46 -7.75 8.03
CA GLU A 162 15.03 -7.79 7.67
C GLU A 162 14.30 -8.91 8.40
N VAL A 163 14.80 -10.15 8.26
CA VAL A 163 14.17 -11.31 8.90
C VAL A 163 14.21 -11.20 10.42
N TYR A 164 15.31 -10.68 11.00
CA TYR A 164 15.41 -10.47 12.44
C TYR A 164 14.37 -9.46 12.95
N MET A 165 14.18 -8.36 12.24
CA MET A 165 13.21 -7.31 12.60
C MET A 165 11.74 -7.75 12.46
N GLU A 166 11.47 -8.77 11.65
CA GLU A 166 10.14 -9.34 11.46
C GLU A 166 9.83 -10.53 12.38
N SER A 167 10.84 -11.06 13.08
CA SER A 167 10.72 -12.24 13.94
C SER A 167 10.52 -11.84 15.40
N ALA A 168 9.69 -12.59 16.13
CA ALA A 168 9.47 -12.37 17.56
C ALA A 168 10.69 -12.81 18.42
N THR A 169 11.46 -13.79 17.95
CA THR A 169 12.62 -14.33 18.68
C THR A 169 13.82 -14.55 17.75
N LEU A 170 15.02 -14.60 18.36
CA LEU A 170 16.25 -14.90 17.63
C LEU A 170 16.24 -16.33 17.03
N GLU A 171 15.62 -17.27 17.71
CA GLU A 171 15.47 -18.66 17.25
C GLU A 171 14.54 -18.75 16.03
N GLU A 172 13.47 -17.96 16.02
CA GLU A 172 12.55 -17.84 14.87
C GLU A 172 13.27 -17.25 13.65
N ALA A 173 14.01 -16.15 13.84
CA ALA A 173 14.81 -15.54 12.77
C ALA A 173 15.87 -16.52 12.22
N ALA A 174 16.54 -17.28 13.08
CA ALA A 174 17.52 -18.27 12.66
C ALA A 174 16.90 -19.39 11.83
N ARG A 175 15.71 -19.88 12.22
CA ARG A 175 14.94 -20.87 11.45
C ARG A 175 14.50 -20.32 10.10
N ALA A 176 13.96 -19.12 10.07
CA ALA A 176 13.51 -18.47 8.82
C ALA A 176 14.68 -18.24 7.83
N LEU A 177 15.89 -18.05 8.34
CA LEU A 177 17.11 -17.92 7.54
C LEU A 177 17.82 -19.26 7.24
N HIS A 178 17.31 -20.38 7.77
CA HIS A 178 17.95 -21.71 7.68
C HIS A 178 19.41 -21.71 8.16
N ILE A 179 19.70 -21.05 9.30
CA ILE A 179 21.05 -20.97 9.90
C ILE A 179 21.00 -21.29 11.39
N HIS A 180 22.17 -21.66 11.94
CA HIS A 180 22.30 -21.84 13.39
C HIS A 180 22.18 -20.50 14.13
N PRO A 181 21.59 -20.42 15.34
CA PRO A 181 21.47 -19.19 16.13
C PRO A 181 22.79 -18.45 16.38
N ASN A 182 23.89 -19.18 16.57
CA ASN A 182 25.21 -18.56 16.72
C ASN A 182 25.69 -17.85 15.45
N THR A 183 25.37 -18.39 14.27
CA THR A 183 25.64 -17.74 12.98
C THR A 183 24.82 -16.47 12.85
N LEU A 184 23.56 -16.48 13.31
CA LEU A 184 22.72 -15.29 13.33
C LEU A 184 23.30 -14.21 14.24
N ARG A 185 23.68 -14.56 15.49
CA ARG A 185 24.34 -13.62 16.42
C ARG A 185 25.59 -13.00 15.82
N TYR A 186 26.43 -13.79 15.17
CA TYR A 186 27.62 -13.30 14.47
C TYR A 186 27.26 -12.30 13.36
N ARG A 187 26.24 -12.62 12.53
CA ARG A 187 25.81 -11.70 11.48
C ARG A 187 25.21 -10.41 12.04
N LEU A 188 24.41 -10.48 13.10
CA LEU A 188 23.85 -9.30 13.77
C LEU A 188 24.95 -8.42 14.35
N LYS A 189 25.96 -9.00 14.96
CA LYS A 189 27.14 -8.23 15.41
C LYS A 189 27.80 -7.48 14.24
N ARG A 190 27.95 -8.11 13.08
CA ARG A 190 28.47 -7.46 11.85
C ARG A 190 27.56 -6.36 11.32
N VAL A 191 26.25 -6.47 11.54
CA VAL A 191 25.27 -5.40 11.26
C VAL A 191 25.52 -4.23 12.22
N GLU A 192 25.57 -4.48 13.53
CA GLU A 192 25.80 -3.45 14.56
C GLU A 192 27.12 -2.69 14.40
N GLU A 193 28.19 -3.34 13.94
CA GLU A 193 29.47 -2.72 13.60
C GLU A 193 29.34 -1.63 12.51
N ARG A 194 28.28 -1.68 11.68
CA ARG A 194 28.06 -0.77 10.56
C ARG A 194 27.03 0.32 10.82
N ILE A 195 25.98 -0.02 11.57
CA ILE A 195 24.83 0.87 11.75
C ILE A 195 24.58 1.30 13.19
N GLY A 196 25.37 0.75 14.14
CA GLY A 196 25.22 0.97 15.57
C GLY A 196 24.44 -0.14 16.27
N PRO A 197 24.44 -0.14 17.63
CA PRO A 197 23.83 -1.20 18.43
C PRO A 197 22.31 -1.26 18.21
N LEU A 198 21.79 -2.44 17.92
CA LEU A 198 20.35 -2.68 17.75
C LEU A 198 19.56 -2.57 19.07
N SER A 199 20.24 -2.53 20.21
CA SER A 199 19.62 -2.24 21.51
C SER A 199 19.34 -0.74 21.71
N ALA A 200 19.94 0.16 20.92
CA ALA A 200 19.73 1.60 21.03
C ALA A 200 18.44 2.02 20.31
N PRO A 201 17.51 2.75 20.99
CA PRO A 201 16.25 3.17 20.40
C PRO A 201 16.41 3.98 19.11
N GLU A 202 17.42 4.86 19.04
CA GLU A 202 17.69 5.67 17.85
C GLU A 202 18.14 4.82 16.66
N THR A 203 18.92 3.75 16.90
CA THR A 203 19.33 2.81 15.85
C THR A 203 18.12 2.05 15.33
N LEU A 204 17.29 1.52 16.24
CA LEU A 204 16.06 0.82 15.85
C LEU A 204 15.11 1.72 15.05
N ALA A 205 14.92 2.96 15.46
CA ALA A 205 14.08 3.91 14.75
C ALA A 205 14.60 4.17 13.32
N ARG A 206 15.90 4.40 13.16
CA ARG A 206 16.56 4.58 11.84
C ARG A 206 16.45 3.34 10.97
N VAL A 207 16.68 2.16 11.55
CA VAL A 207 16.54 0.88 10.84
C VAL A 207 15.12 0.67 10.38
N HIS A 208 14.14 0.87 11.27
CA HIS A 208 12.71 0.71 10.93
C HIS A 208 12.31 1.63 9.78
N LEU A 209 12.65 2.92 9.88
CA LEU A 209 12.38 3.91 8.83
C LEU A 209 12.99 3.50 7.49
N ALA A 210 14.26 3.08 7.49
CA ALA A 210 14.96 2.73 6.25
C ALA A 210 14.46 1.41 5.64
N LEU A 211 14.10 0.42 6.44
CA LEU A 211 13.47 -0.82 5.95
C LEU A 211 12.08 -0.54 5.35
N ARG A 212 11.29 0.35 5.95
CA ARG A 212 10.01 0.79 5.39
C ARG A 212 10.20 1.54 4.09
N ALA A 213 11.16 2.48 4.01
CA ALA A 213 11.50 3.17 2.76
C ALA A 213 11.88 2.18 1.65
N ARG A 214 12.70 1.17 1.99
CA ARG A 214 13.09 0.12 1.04
C ARG A 214 11.90 -0.70 0.54
N SER A 215 10.96 -1.06 1.40
CA SER A 215 9.76 -1.80 0.99
C SER A 215 8.90 -1.03 -0.03
N LEU A 216 8.88 0.30 0.05
CA LEU A 216 8.18 1.17 -0.90
C LEU A 216 8.89 1.29 -2.27
N LEU A 217 10.19 1.01 -2.33
CA LEU A 217 10.96 1.02 -3.60
C LEU A 217 10.83 -0.27 -4.39
N VAL A 218 10.49 -1.38 -3.72
CA VAL A 218 10.46 -2.74 -4.32
C VAL A 218 9.02 -3.16 -4.71
N GLY A 219 8.01 -2.51 -4.13
CA GLY A 219 6.57 -2.73 -4.45
C GLY A 219 6.14 -1.92 -5.62
#